data_c5b26f9325b522b2247181d2d98a7b03
#
_entry.id   c5b26f9325b522b2247181d2d98a7b03
#
_cell.length_a   1.000
_cell.length_b   1.000
_cell.length_c   1.000
_cell.angle_alpha   90.00
_cell.angle_beta   90.00
_cell.angle_gamma   90.00
#
_symmetry.space_group_name_H-M   'P 1'
#
loop_
_entity.id
_entity.type
_entity.pdbx_description
1 polymer ?
#
loop_
_entity_poly.entity_id
_entity_poly.type
_entity_poly.pdbx_seq_one_letter_code
_entity_poly.pdbx_strand_id
1 'polypeptide(L)'
;MLNMKIDGFEMCKAQNGQALEFQEGLNIVVFLDSLLERKSLRPLDCLLNWKEEFKMLGIPVVILSPERVNYMEDAVFQYGFDSQRACFKYWNVLKNKSVFGKEHEIIYASMLVFDGNTKIYQAQSISDSSLEKMLIYLSKIWA
;
A
#
# COMPACT_ATOMS: atom_id res chain seq x y z
N MET A 1 -10.63 -14.60 14.57
CA MET A 1 -9.46 -14.16 13.82
C MET A 1 -8.82 -12.99 14.57
N LEU A 2 -7.56 -13.09 14.91
CA LEU A 2 -6.87 -12.01 15.61
C LEU A 2 -6.38 -11.00 14.61
N ASN A 3 -6.82 -9.74 14.78
CA ASN A 3 -6.26 -8.62 14.03
C ASN A 3 -4.95 -8.22 14.70
N MET A 4 -3.97 -7.86 13.90
CA MET A 4 -2.67 -7.44 14.41
C MET A 4 -2.35 -6.04 13.97
N LYS A 5 -1.42 -5.41 14.67
CA LYS A 5 -0.90 -4.09 14.31
C LYS A 5 0.52 -4.25 13.81
N ILE A 6 0.84 -3.48 12.79
CA ILE A 6 2.20 -3.40 12.24
C ILE A 6 2.76 -2.05 12.61
N ASP A 7 3.99 -2.03 13.17
CA ASP A 7 4.65 -0.78 13.56
C ASP A 7 4.77 0.15 12.36
N GLY A 8 4.60 1.45 12.62
CA GLY A 8 4.67 2.48 11.59
C GLY A 8 3.33 2.83 10.98
N PHE A 9 2.25 2.13 11.33
CA PHE A 9 0.91 2.40 10.79
C PHE A 9 -0.07 2.91 11.85
N GLU A 10 0.42 3.36 12.99
CA GLU A 10 -0.42 3.78 14.12
C GLU A 10 -1.29 4.99 13.77
N MET A 11 -0.81 5.86 12.88
CA MET A 11 -1.55 7.05 12.46
C MET A 11 -2.47 6.78 11.26
N CYS A 12 -2.42 5.59 10.69
CA CYS A 12 -3.25 5.23 9.54
C CYS A 12 -4.63 4.83 10.00
N LYS A 13 -5.62 5.21 9.21
CA LYS A 13 -7.02 4.89 9.45
C LYS A 13 -7.62 4.25 8.21
N ALA A 14 -8.56 3.33 8.43
CA ALA A 14 -9.40 2.82 7.35
C ALA A 14 -10.29 3.97 6.84
N GLN A 15 -10.83 3.81 5.63
CA GLN A 15 -11.64 4.88 5.05
C GLN A 15 -12.91 5.20 5.84
N ASN A 16 -13.36 4.30 6.72
CA ASN A 16 -14.47 4.57 7.64
C ASN A 16 -14.06 5.38 8.89
N GLY A 17 -12.77 5.72 9.01
CA GLY A 17 -12.24 6.50 10.13
C GLY A 17 -11.78 5.69 11.32
N GLN A 18 -11.96 4.39 11.32
CA GLN A 18 -11.47 3.52 12.38
C GLN A 18 -9.99 3.20 12.21
N ALA A 19 -9.35 2.70 13.27
CA ALA A 19 -7.95 2.30 13.20
C ALA A 19 -7.76 1.24 12.12
N LEU A 20 -6.64 1.35 11.39
CA LEU A 20 -6.27 0.37 10.38
C LEU A 20 -5.85 -0.93 11.06
N GLU A 21 -6.39 -2.04 10.60
CA GLU A 21 -6.11 -3.37 11.14
C GLU A 21 -5.59 -4.28 10.04
N PHE A 22 -4.67 -5.16 10.43
CA PHE A 22 -4.07 -6.14 9.53
C PHE A 22 -4.44 -7.54 9.95
N GLN A 23 -4.44 -8.46 9.01
CA GLN A 23 -4.63 -9.87 9.30
C GLN A 23 -3.33 -10.47 9.79
N GLU A 24 -3.43 -11.56 10.54
CA GLU A 24 -2.26 -12.36 10.89
C GLU A 24 -1.68 -12.99 9.62
N GLY A 25 -0.35 -13.06 9.54
CA GLY A 25 0.34 -13.63 8.40
C GLY A 25 0.76 -12.57 7.38
N LEU A 26 0.54 -12.83 6.09
CA LEU A 26 1.00 -11.97 5.03
C LEU A 26 0.00 -10.84 4.76
N ASN A 27 0.54 -9.64 4.62
CA ASN A 27 -0.22 -8.44 4.21
C ASN A 27 0.59 -7.67 3.19
N ILE A 28 -0.08 -7.12 2.19
CA ILE A 28 0.53 -6.24 1.21
C ILE A 28 0.01 -4.83 1.48
N VAL A 29 0.92 -3.87 1.61
CA VAL A 29 0.58 -2.46 1.78
C VAL A 29 1.09 -1.68 0.58
N VAL A 30 0.20 -0.93 -0.05
CA VAL A 30 0.49 -0.10 -1.20
C VAL A 30 0.42 1.35 -0.79
N PHE A 31 1.46 2.13 -1.13
CA PHE A 31 1.50 3.56 -0.89
C PHE A 31 1.29 4.29 -2.20
N LEU A 32 0.30 5.17 -2.24
CA LEU A 32 0.00 6.00 -3.41
C LEU A 32 0.02 7.47 -3.03
N ASP A 33 0.44 8.30 -3.98
CA ASP A 33 0.50 9.75 -3.80
C ASP A 33 -0.90 10.36 -3.62
N SER A 34 -1.84 9.93 -4.46
CA SER A 34 -3.21 10.39 -4.38
C SER A 34 -4.15 9.35 -4.99
N LEU A 35 -5.35 9.25 -4.43
CA LEU A 35 -6.45 8.49 -5.01
C LEU A 35 -7.50 9.41 -5.63
N LEU A 36 -7.28 10.72 -5.60
CA LEU A 36 -8.21 11.73 -6.11
C LEU A 36 -7.76 12.30 -7.45
N GLU A 37 -6.45 12.39 -7.70
CA GLU A 37 -5.90 12.96 -8.91
C GLU A 37 -5.80 11.90 -10.01
N ARG A 38 -6.33 12.20 -11.18
CA ARG A 38 -6.44 11.26 -12.29
C ARG A 38 -5.09 10.70 -12.73
N LYS A 39 -4.05 11.54 -12.81
CA LYS A 39 -2.72 11.09 -13.24
C LYS A 39 -2.02 10.24 -12.21
N SER A 40 -2.46 10.28 -10.95
CA SER A 40 -1.93 9.42 -9.88
C SER A 40 -2.65 8.08 -9.79
N LEU A 41 -3.69 7.85 -10.61
CA LEU A 41 -4.47 6.61 -10.59
C LEU A 41 -3.87 5.48 -11.43
N ARG A 42 -2.82 5.74 -12.21
CA ARG A 42 -2.17 4.69 -13.00
C ARG A 42 -1.72 3.50 -12.17
N PRO A 43 -1.06 3.71 -11.01
CA PRO A 43 -0.70 2.58 -10.15
C PRO A 43 -1.91 1.80 -9.65
N LEU A 44 -2.99 2.50 -9.29
CA LEU A 44 -4.22 1.84 -8.87
C LEU A 44 -4.83 1.01 -10.01
N ASP A 45 -4.89 1.58 -11.22
CA ASP A 45 -5.39 0.85 -12.39
C ASP A 45 -4.58 -0.41 -12.65
N CYS A 46 -3.26 -0.33 -12.51
CA CYS A 46 -2.38 -1.48 -12.64
C CYS A 46 -2.72 -2.57 -11.60
N LEU A 47 -2.90 -2.16 -10.34
CA LEU A 47 -3.27 -3.09 -9.27
C LEU A 47 -4.62 -3.76 -9.54
N LEU A 48 -5.60 -2.99 -10.01
CA LEU A 48 -6.93 -3.52 -10.31
C LEU A 48 -6.89 -4.54 -11.45
N ASN A 49 -6.00 -4.34 -12.42
CA ASN A 49 -5.81 -5.30 -13.51
C ASN A 49 -5.22 -6.63 -13.02
N TRP A 50 -4.54 -6.64 -11.87
CA TRP A 50 -3.94 -7.83 -11.27
C TRP A 50 -4.79 -8.39 -10.12
N LYS A 51 -6.01 -7.94 -9.97
CA LYS A 51 -6.86 -8.29 -8.82
C LYS A 51 -7.09 -9.80 -8.68
N GLU A 52 -7.33 -10.49 -9.80
CA GLU A 52 -7.59 -11.93 -9.77
C GLU A 52 -6.38 -12.70 -9.24
N GLU A 53 -5.17 -12.27 -9.58
CA GLU A 53 -3.94 -12.88 -9.10
C GLU A 53 -3.79 -12.70 -7.59
N PHE A 54 -4.08 -11.51 -7.07
CA PHE A 54 -4.09 -11.27 -5.62
C PHE A 54 -5.13 -12.13 -4.93
N LYS A 55 -6.30 -12.23 -5.52
CA LYS A 55 -7.39 -13.04 -4.97
C LYS A 55 -6.98 -14.51 -4.89
N MET A 56 -6.32 -15.03 -5.91
CA MET A 56 -5.84 -16.40 -5.94
C MET A 56 -4.81 -16.68 -4.84
N LEU A 57 -3.96 -15.70 -4.53
CA LEU A 57 -3.00 -15.84 -3.44
C LEU A 57 -3.64 -15.75 -2.07
N GLY A 58 -4.81 -15.12 -1.95
CA GLY A 58 -5.49 -14.95 -0.68
C GLY A 58 -4.81 -13.99 0.28
N ILE A 59 -3.95 -13.10 -0.23
CA ILE A 59 -3.23 -12.12 0.59
C ILE A 59 -3.97 -10.78 0.53
N PRO A 60 -4.39 -10.21 1.67
CA PRO A 60 -5.07 -8.92 1.67
C PRO A 60 -4.14 -7.80 1.26
N VAL A 61 -4.68 -6.82 0.53
CA VAL A 61 -3.97 -5.65 0.05
C VAL A 61 -4.63 -4.42 0.65
N VAL A 62 -3.84 -3.59 1.34
CA VAL A 62 -4.28 -2.30 1.87
C VAL A 62 -3.64 -1.21 1.03
N ILE A 63 -4.45 -0.32 0.49
CA ILE A 63 -4.00 0.79 -0.36
C ILE A 63 -4.13 2.08 0.45
N LEU A 64 -3.00 2.74 0.67
CA LEU A 64 -2.90 3.94 1.49
C LEU A 64 -2.61 5.17 0.65
N SER A 65 -3.28 6.26 0.96
CA SER A 65 -3.03 7.58 0.42
C SER A 65 -3.09 8.62 1.53
N PRO A 66 -2.58 9.86 1.31
CA PRO A 66 -2.73 10.91 2.31
C PRO A 66 -4.17 11.36 2.52
N GLU A 67 -5.02 11.25 1.49
CA GLU A 67 -6.39 11.73 1.55
C GLU A 67 -7.36 10.61 1.86
N ARG A 68 -8.39 10.93 2.61
CA ARG A 68 -9.52 10.02 2.83
C ARG A 68 -10.33 9.92 1.55
N VAL A 69 -10.61 8.68 1.14
CA VAL A 69 -11.47 8.40 -0.01
C VAL A 69 -12.64 7.53 0.43
N ASN A 70 -13.62 7.39 -0.43
CA ASN A 70 -14.79 6.56 -0.20
C ASN A 70 -14.93 5.58 -1.38
N TYR A 71 -13.93 4.74 -1.55
CA TYR A 71 -13.92 3.71 -2.58
C TYR A 71 -14.61 2.45 -2.07
N MET A 72 -15.17 1.68 -3.01
CA MET A 72 -15.77 0.40 -2.65
C MET A 72 -14.67 -0.59 -2.29
N GLU A 73 -14.77 -1.13 -1.07
CA GLU A 73 -13.87 -2.15 -0.58
C GLU A 73 -14.41 -3.55 -0.87
N ASP A 74 -13.51 -4.51 -0.96
CA ASP A 74 -13.88 -5.92 -1.12
C ASP A 74 -12.92 -6.78 -0.29
N ALA A 75 -12.97 -8.11 -0.50
CA ALA A 75 -12.13 -9.03 0.26
C ALA A 75 -10.65 -8.95 -0.10
N VAL A 76 -10.30 -8.34 -1.23
CA VAL A 76 -8.92 -8.24 -1.72
C VAL A 76 -8.33 -6.87 -1.40
N PHE A 77 -9.01 -5.78 -1.81
CA PHE A 77 -8.52 -4.42 -1.67
C PHE A 77 -9.28 -3.66 -0.61
N GLN A 78 -8.55 -3.14 0.37
CA GLN A 78 -9.03 -2.22 1.38
C GLN A 78 -8.31 -0.89 1.22
N TYR A 79 -8.95 0.20 1.62
CA TYR A 79 -8.41 1.54 1.47
C TYR A 79 -8.25 2.20 2.83
N GLY A 80 -7.14 2.90 3.01
CA GLY A 80 -6.88 3.65 4.20
C GLY A 80 -6.17 4.95 3.89
N PHE A 81 -5.98 5.77 4.90
CA PHE A 81 -5.36 7.07 4.72
C PHE A 81 -4.57 7.50 5.96
N ASP A 82 -3.62 8.40 5.74
CA ASP A 82 -2.88 9.09 6.79
C ASP A 82 -2.63 10.52 6.32
N SER A 83 -3.47 11.45 6.79
CA SER A 83 -3.40 12.85 6.38
C SER A 83 -2.13 13.54 6.83
N GLN A 84 -1.46 13.06 7.87
CA GLN A 84 -0.21 13.59 8.37
C GLN A 84 1.02 12.94 7.72
N ARG A 85 0.81 11.92 6.90
CA ARG A 85 1.87 11.22 6.17
C ARG A 85 2.92 10.57 7.07
N ALA A 86 2.58 10.23 8.30
CA ALA A 86 3.53 9.67 9.26
C ALA A 86 4.01 8.28 8.81
N CYS A 87 3.10 7.42 8.33
CA CYS A 87 3.47 6.09 7.86
C CYS A 87 4.32 6.15 6.58
N PHE A 88 4.08 7.14 5.72
CA PHE A 88 4.89 7.33 4.51
C PHE A 88 6.33 7.70 4.88
N LYS A 89 6.51 8.53 5.90
CA LYS A 89 7.84 8.88 6.42
C LYS A 89 8.51 7.69 7.08
N TYR A 90 7.77 6.98 7.92
CA TYR A 90 8.29 5.83 8.64
C TYR A 90 8.87 4.77 7.70
N TRP A 91 8.15 4.47 6.62
CA TRP A 91 8.57 3.43 5.66
C TRP A 91 9.42 3.99 4.51
N ASN A 92 9.82 5.27 4.59
CA ASN A 92 10.74 5.92 3.65
C ASN A 92 10.23 5.92 2.20
N VAL A 93 8.92 6.09 2.04
CA VAL A 93 8.31 6.23 0.71
C VAL A 93 7.98 7.68 0.37
N LEU A 94 8.24 8.60 1.29
CA LEU A 94 8.08 10.03 1.10
C LEU A 94 9.46 10.67 1.08
N LYS A 95 9.76 11.43 0.02
CA LYS A 95 11.05 12.09 -0.16
C LYS A 95 10.84 13.55 -0.48
N ASN A 96 11.81 14.37 -0.08
CA ASN A 96 11.85 15.78 -0.45
C ASN A 96 12.60 15.93 -1.75
N LYS A 97 12.03 16.72 -2.67
CA LYS A 97 12.65 17.02 -3.94
C LYS A 97 12.63 18.53 -4.15
N SER A 98 13.79 19.09 -4.52
CA SER A 98 13.89 20.50 -4.85
C SER A 98 13.53 20.71 -6.32
N VAL A 99 12.52 21.55 -6.58
CA VAL A 99 12.09 21.91 -7.92
C VAL A 99 12.02 23.44 -7.97
N PHE A 100 12.79 24.06 -8.87
CA PHE A 100 12.89 25.52 -8.98
C PHE A 100 13.22 26.21 -7.65
N GLY A 101 14.11 25.60 -6.87
CA GLY A 101 14.52 26.15 -5.57
C GLY A 101 13.54 25.97 -4.44
N LYS A 102 12.44 25.29 -4.67
CA LYS A 102 11.45 25.00 -3.64
C LYS A 102 11.42 23.51 -3.30
N GLU A 103 11.34 23.22 -2.01
CA GLU A 103 11.22 21.86 -1.52
C GLU A 103 9.79 21.35 -1.69
N HIS A 104 9.66 20.14 -2.22
CA HIS A 104 8.38 19.45 -2.36
C HIS A 104 8.48 18.07 -1.75
N GLU A 105 7.44 17.66 -1.03
CA GLU A 105 7.30 16.29 -0.58
C GLU A 105 6.69 15.45 -1.71
N ILE A 106 7.35 14.35 -2.05
CA ILE A 106 6.90 13.44 -3.11
C ILE A 106 6.73 12.05 -2.52
N ILE A 107 5.56 11.46 -2.73
CA ILE A 107 5.29 10.08 -2.35
C ILE A 107 5.51 9.20 -3.58
N TYR A 108 6.38 8.23 -3.44
CA TYR A 108 6.62 7.24 -4.50
C TYR A 108 5.63 6.11 -4.37
N ALA A 109 4.91 5.80 -5.46
CA ALA A 109 4.06 4.62 -5.52
C ALA A 109 4.92 3.39 -5.28
N SER A 110 4.61 2.65 -4.23
CA SER A 110 5.44 1.53 -3.79
C SER A 110 4.58 0.48 -3.09
N MET A 111 5.14 -0.72 -2.94
CA MET A 111 4.48 -1.83 -2.27
C MET A 111 5.41 -2.44 -1.24
N LEU A 112 4.88 -2.73 -0.07
CA LEU A 112 5.58 -3.46 0.97
C LEU A 112 4.81 -4.74 1.29
N VAL A 113 5.54 -5.82 1.54
CA VAL A 113 4.94 -7.07 2.00
C VAL A 113 5.44 -7.34 3.42
N PHE A 114 4.50 -7.62 4.30
CA PHE A 114 4.77 -7.96 5.69
C PHE A 114 4.40 -9.40 5.97
N ASP A 115 5.24 -10.08 6.72
CA ASP A 115 4.91 -11.34 7.38
C ASP A 115 4.86 -11.05 8.87
N GLY A 116 3.64 -11.00 9.43
CA GLY A 116 3.47 -10.45 10.76
C GLY A 116 3.91 -8.98 10.78
N ASN A 117 4.78 -8.63 11.72
CA ASN A 117 5.31 -7.27 11.85
C ASN A 117 6.63 -7.08 11.10
N THR A 118 7.05 -8.03 10.28
CA THR A 118 8.33 -8.00 9.60
C THR A 118 8.15 -7.72 8.11
N LYS A 119 8.81 -6.67 7.62
CA LYS A 119 8.84 -6.39 6.19
C LYS A 119 9.74 -7.41 5.49
N ILE A 120 9.20 -8.17 4.55
CA ILE A 120 9.93 -9.21 3.83
C ILE A 120 10.18 -8.87 2.37
N TYR A 121 9.51 -7.87 1.82
CA TYR A 121 9.67 -7.50 0.41
C TYR A 121 9.29 -6.04 0.22
N GLN A 122 9.94 -5.38 -0.72
CA GLN A 122 9.63 -4.01 -1.11
C GLN A 122 9.80 -3.85 -2.61
N ALA A 123 8.79 -3.26 -3.25
CA ALA A 123 8.86 -2.81 -4.63
C ALA A 123 8.73 -1.29 -4.65
N GLN A 124 9.66 -0.60 -5.32
CA GLN A 124 9.70 0.86 -5.37
C GLN A 124 8.91 1.43 -6.55
N SER A 125 8.18 0.59 -7.26
CA SER A 125 7.31 1.02 -8.36
C SER A 125 6.15 0.04 -8.46
N ILE A 126 5.07 0.50 -9.10
CA ILE A 126 3.89 -0.31 -9.36
C ILE A 126 3.72 -0.37 -10.87
N SER A 127 4.03 -1.52 -11.43
CA SER A 127 3.95 -1.81 -12.86
C SER A 127 3.65 -3.29 -13.04
N ASP A 128 3.30 -3.70 -14.24
CA ASP A 128 3.11 -5.13 -14.52
C ASP A 128 4.36 -5.94 -14.17
N SER A 129 5.54 -5.40 -14.49
CA SER A 129 6.81 -6.06 -14.19
C SER A 129 7.04 -6.20 -12.68
N SER A 130 6.82 -5.13 -11.90
CA SER A 130 7.03 -5.18 -10.46
C SER A 130 6.03 -6.09 -9.76
N LEU A 131 4.77 -6.10 -10.23
CA LEU A 131 3.74 -6.97 -9.70
C LEU A 131 4.04 -8.44 -10.01
N GLU A 132 4.45 -8.73 -11.22
CA GLU A 132 4.82 -10.09 -11.60
C GLU A 132 5.96 -10.62 -10.74
N LYS A 133 7.01 -9.82 -10.53
CA LYS A 133 8.15 -10.21 -9.69
C LYS A 133 7.72 -10.47 -8.25
N MET A 134 6.88 -9.59 -7.71
CA MET A 134 6.39 -9.74 -6.33
C MET A 134 5.54 -11.02 -6.19
N LEU A 135 4.64 -11.26 -7.13
CA LEU A 135 3.76 -12.43 -7.07
C LEU A 135 4.53 -13.73 -7.25
N ILE A 136 5.57 -13.74 -8.08
CA ILE A 136 6.46 -14.89 -8.20
C ILE A 136 7.17 -15.15 -6.87
N TYR A 137 7.70 -14.12 -6.24
CA TYR A 137 8.34 -14.25 -4.93
C TYR A 137 7.36 -14.81 -3.89
N LEU A 138 6.15 -14.25 -3.82
CA LEU A 138 5.14 -14.70 -2.86
C LEU A 138 4.69 -16.13 -3.12
N SER A 139 4.60 -16.54 -4.37
CA SER A 139 4.25 -17.92 -4.72
C SER A 139 5.26 -18.92 -4.19
N LYS A 140 6.54 -18.53 -4.14
CA LYS A 140 7.61 -19.40 -3.65
C LYS A 140 7.57 -19.57 -2.13
N ILE A 141 7.26 -18.51 -1.40
CA ILE A 141 7.25 -18.56 0.06
C ILE A 141 5.91 -19.03 0.63
N TRP A 142 4.84 -18.93 -0.16
CA TRP A 142 3.49 -19.28 0.25
C TRP A 142 3.10 -20.72 -0.10
N ALA A 143 3.88 -21.36 -0.92
CA ALA A 143 3.62 -22.73 -1.38
C ALA A 143 3.61 -23.75 -0.22
#